data_5fc0bb13cf6112d2716842a3de028a93
#
_entry.id   5fc0bb13cf6112d2716842a3de028a93
#
_cell.length_a   1.000
_cell.length_b   1.000
_cell.length_c   1.000
_cell.angle_alpha   90.00
_cell.angle_beta   90.00
_cell.angle_gamma   90.00
#
_symmetry.space_group_name_H-M   'P 1'
#
loop_
_entity.id
_entity.type
_entity.pdbx_description
1 polymer ?
#
loop_
_entity_poly.entity_id
_entity_poly.type
_entity_poly.pdbx_seq_one_letter_code
_entity_poly.pdbx_strand_id
1 'polypeptide(L)'
;AELDVRTKTTSMSFSVQQLQSGVEWNGASINTLFGQRRNLLSLRHWRFLAQLDRFNKEALPALEEPQWAEMTLQEYVDARGYGQDFLERYLIPMSSAVWSTPHEQMLQFPAMTLLRFWHNHGFLGLDKQHQWRTVDGGSREYVKRLVEPFRERIHTKTPVLAVRTIDAG
;
A
#
# COMPACT_ATOMS: atom_id res chain seq x y z
N ALA A 1 -7.68 -23.00 10.45
CA ALA A 1 -6.36 -22.38 10.29
C ALA A 1 -5.35 -23.24 11.06
N GLU A 2 -4.21 -23.55 10.47
CA GLU A 2 -3.22 -24.49 11.02
C GLU A 2 -2.74 -24.14 12.44
N LEU A 3 -2.66 -22.86 12.76
CA LEU A 3 -2.15 -22.40 14.06
C LEU A 3 -3.24 -22.07 15.08
N ASP A 4 -4.51 -22.19 14.74
CA ASP A 4 -5.66 -21.86 15.63
C ASP A 4 -5.52 -20.50 16.36
N VAL A 5 -5.01 -19.49 15.68
CA VAL A 5 -4.80 -18.14 16.24
C VAL A 5 -6.07 -17.33 16.11
N ARG A 6 -6.50 -16.72 17.22
CA ARG A 6 -7.68 -15.85 17.24
C ARG A 6 -7.41 -14.57 16.48
N THR A 7 -8.38 -14.15 15.67
CA THR A 7 -8.34 -12.88 14.96
C THR A 7 -9.61 -12.09 15.20
N LYS A 8 -9.53 -10.78 15.19
CA LYS A 8 -10.68 -9.88 15.27
C LYS A 8 -10.75 -8.99 14.03
N THR A 9 -11.96 -8.57 13.67
CA THR A 9 -12.18 -7.60 12.59
C THR A 9 -11.56 -6.27 12.95
N THR A 10 -11.00 -5.60 11.97
CA THR A 10 -10.46 -4.25 12.10
C THR A 10 -10.81 -3.44 10.86
N SER A 11 -10.72 -2.12 10.95
CA SER A 11 -10.79 -1.23 9.81
C SER A 11 -9.40 -0.69 9.53
N MET A 12 -9.06 -0.57 8.25
CA MET A 12 -7.89 0.17 7.80
C MET A 12 -8.38 1.38 7.03
N SER A 13 -7.98 2.56 7.47
CA SER A 13 -8.28 3.82 6.80
C SER A 13 -6.98 4.55 6.51
N PHE A 14 -7.01 5.36 5.47
CA PHE A 14 -5.91 6.20 5.06
C PHE A 14 -6.36 7.65 5.01
N SER A 15 -5.61 8.53 5.66
CA SER A 15 -5.84 9.97 5.64
C SER A 15 -4.54 10.71 5.35
N VAL A 16 -4.66 11.83 4.68
CA VAL A 16 -3.54 12.70 4.34
C VAL A 16 -3.82 14.10 4.82
N GLN A 17 -2.83 14.69 5.46
CA GLN A 17 -2.74 16.12 5.73
C GLN A 17 -1.52 16.67 5.00
N GLN A 18 -1.74 17.57 4.04
CA GLN A 18 -0.66 18.29 3.37
C GLN A 18 -0.42 19.61 4.08
N LEU A 19 0.65 19.69 4.87
CA LEU A 19 0.92 20.84 5.75
C LEU A 19 1.04 22.17 4.99
N GLN A 20 1.65 22.15 3.81
CA GLN A 20 1.88 23.36 3.01
C GLN A 20 0.57 24.00 2.49
N SER A 21 -0.38 23.20 2.04
CA SER A 21 -1.66 23.67 1.49
C SER A 21 -2.80 23.64 2.51
N GLY A 22 -2.61 22.99 3.67
CA GLY A 22 -3.62 22.75 4.67
C GLY A 22 -4.77 21.87 4.19
N VAL A 23 -4.57 21.09 3.11
CA VAL A 23 -5.59 20.15 2.60
C VAL A 23 -5.53 18.88 3.41
N GLU A 24 -6.71 18.45 3.87
CA GLU A 24 -6.92 17.19 4.56
C GLU A 24 -8.04 16.40 3.88
N TRP A 25 -7.87 15.10 3.80
CA TRP A 25 -8.89 14.19 3.31
C TRP A 25 -8.66 12.77 3.84
N ASN A 26 -9.70 11.95 3.79
CA ASN A 26 -9.66 10.55 4.21
C ASN A 26 -10.38 9.69 3.17
N GLY A 27 -9.81 8.54 2.85
CA GLY A 27 -10.29 7.63 1.81
C GLY A 27 -11.37 6.64 2.25
N ALA A 28 -11.93 6.75 3.45
CA ALA A 28 -12.90 5.77 3.96
C ALA A 28 -14.30 5.89 3.31
N SER A 29 -14.66 7.06 2.82
CA SER A 29 -15.96 7.29 2.16
C SER A 29 -15.95 8.58 1.33
N ILE A 30 -16.93 8.74 0.45
CA ILE A 30 -17.15 10.00 -0.28
C ILE A 30 -17.31 11.18 0.70
N ASN A 31 -18.00 10.99 1.80
CA ASN A 31 -18.18 12.04 2.81
C ASN A 31 -16.85 12.50 3.42
N THR A 32 -15.92 11.57 3.68
CA THR A 32 -14.62 11.87 4.26
C THR A 32 -13.60 12.39 3.25
N LEU A 33 -13.77 12.11 1.96
CA LEU A 33 -13.03 12.80 0.88
C LEU A 33 -13.25 14.32 0.91
N PHE A 34 -14.41 14.75 1.35
CA PHE A 34 -14.80 16.16 1.56
C PHE A 34 -14.90 16.52 3.06
N GLY A 35 -14.07 15.93 3.90
CA GLY A 35 -14.02 16.26 5.34
C GLY A 35 -13.85 17.76 5.57
N GLN A 36 -13.02 18.43 4.79
CA GLN A 36 -13.00 19.89 4.67
C GLN A 36 -14.05 20.34 3.64
N ARG A 37 -15.21 20.79 4.09
CA ARG A 37 -16.36 21.16 3.23
C ARG A 37 -16.05 22.24 2.18
N ARG A 38 -15.08 23.11 2.43
CA ARG A 38 -14.58 24.09 1.44
C ARG A 38 -14.07 23.43 0.16
N ASN A 39 -13.64 22.18 0.21
CA ASN A 39 -13.15 21.44 -0.94
C ASN A 39 -14.26 21.09 -1.96
N LEU A 40 -15.54 21.12 -1.56
CA LEU A 40 -16.67 20.99 -2.49
C LEU A 40 -16.68 22.08 -3.58
N LEU A 41 -16.19 23.27 -3.26
CA LEU A 41 -16.08 24.40 -4.18
C LEU A 41 -14.72 24.51 -4.87
N SER A 42 -13.79 23.59 -4.60
CA SER A 42 -12.43 23.63 -5.14
C SER A 42 -12.31 22.82 -6.43
N LEU A 43 -12.18 23.48 -7.57
CA LEU A 43 -11.87 22.80 -8.85
C LEU A 43 -10.57 21.99 -8.78
N ARG A 44 -9.58 22.46 -8.00
CA ARG A 44 -8.32 21.75 -7.77
C ARG A 44 -8.58 20.40 -7.07
N HIS A 45 -9.46 20.38 -6.08
CA HIS A 45 -9.80 19.15 -5.37
C HIS A 45 -10.57 18.17 -6.28
N TRP A 46 -11.51 18.66 -7.08
CA TRP A 46 -12.20 17.82 -8.05
C TRP A 46 -11.28 17.23 -9.12
N ARG A 47 -10.30 18.01 -9.61
CA ARG A 47 -9.29 17.48 -10.53
C ARG A 47 -8.45 16.38 -9.89
N PHE A 48 -8.07 16.57 -8.62
CA PHE A 48 -7.36 15.54 -7.85
C PHE A 48 -8.20 14.24 -7.76
N LEU A 49 -9.47 14.33 -7.38
CA LEU A 49 -10.37 13.17 -7.29
C LEU A 49 -10.59 12.49 -8.65
N ALA A 50 -10.69 13.26 -9.73
CA ALA A 50 -10.79 12.71 -11.08
C ALA A 50 -9.54 11.93 -11.50
N GLN A 51 -8.34 12.40 -11.12
CA GLN A 51 -7.10 11.66 -11.36
C GLN A 51 -7.00 10.41 -10.49
N LEU A 52 -7.47 10.45 -9.26
CA LEU A 52 -7.56 9.29 -8.38
C LEU A 52 -8.47 8.21 -8.97
N ASP A 53 -9.65 8.59 -9.44
CA ASP A 53 -10.59 7.67 -10.10
C ASP A 53 -10.00 7.09 -11.39
N ARG A 54 -9.38 7.95 -12.21
CA ARG A 54 -8.67 7.52 -13.42
C ARG A 54 -7.59 6.50 -13.11
N PHE A 55 -6.74 6.76 -12.13
CA PHE A 55 -5.67 5.86 -11.70
C PHE A 55 -6.23 4.49 -11.27
N ASN A 56 -7.28 4.48 -10.46
CA ASN A 56 -7.91 3.25 -10.02
C ASN A 56 -8.46 2.40 -11.18
N LYS A 57 -8.95 3.04 -12.24
CA LYS A 57 -9.45 2.37 -13.45
C LYS A 57 -8.33 1.88 -14.36
N GLU A 58 -7.25 2.65 -14.49
CA GLU A 58 -6.12 2.36 -15.39
C GLU A 58 -5.10 1.39 -14.79
N ALA A 59 -5.01 1.27 -13.47
CA ALA A 59 -3.99 0.50 -12.78
C ALA A 59 -4.02 -0.99 -13.14
N LEU A 60 -5.19 -1.61 -13.22
CA LEU A 60 -5.32 -3.04 -13.52
C LEU A 60 -5.00 -3.34 -15.00
N PRO A 61 -5.58 -2.62 -15.99
CA PRO A 61 -5.16 -2.77 -17.38
C PRO A 61 -3.66 -2.58 -17.60
N ALA A 62 -3.04 -1.61 -16.91
CA ALA A 62 -1.61 -1.34 -17.05
C ALA A 62 -0.72 -2.54 -16.70
N LEU A 63 -1.17 -3.45 -15.82
CA LEU A 63 -0.41 -4.67 -15.48
C LEU A 63 -0.26 -5.64 -16.65
N GLU A 64 -1.11 -5.55 -17.65
CA GLU A 64 -1.11 -6.40 -18.85
C GLU A 64 -0.37 -5.74 -20.03
N GLU A 65 0.05 -4.48 -19.90
CA GLU A 65 0.72 -3.72 -20.93
C GLU A 65 2.26 -3.81 -20.80
N PRO A 66 2.99 -4.52 -21.69
CA PRO A 66 4.44 -4.75 -21.58
C PRO A 66 5.27 -3.46 -21.52
N GLN A 67 4.78 -2.38 -22.11
CA GLN A 67 5.49 -1.08 -22.15
C GLN A 67 5.74 -0.47 -20.76
N TRP A 68 5.00 -0.87 -19.75
CA TRP A 68 5.13 -0.35 -18.38
C TRP A 68 6.02 -1.24 -17.49
N ALA A 69 6.41 -2.43 -17.96
CA ALA A 69 6.99 -3.48 -17.12
C ALA A 69 8.25 -3.04 -16.35
N GLU A 70 9.12 -2.27 -16.98
CA GLU A 70 10.41 -1.85 -16.42
C GLU A 70 10.40 -0.41 -15.90
N MET A 71 9.26 0.28 -15.97
CA MET A 71 9.17 1.69 -15.55
C MET A 71 9.20 1.86 -14.05
N THR A 72 9.92 2.90 -13.62
CA THR A 72 9.79 3.46 -12.28
C THR A 72 8.43 4.13 -12.12
N LEU A 73 8.04 4.39 -10.88
CA LEU A 73 6.79 5.09 -10.58
C LEU A 73 6.79 6.51 -11.18
N GLN A 74 7.94 7.20 -11.17
CA GLN A 74 8.08 8.51 -11.80
C GLN A 74 7.82 8.45 -13.30
N GLU A 75 8.48 7.54 -14.01
CA GLU A 75 8.31 7.39 -15.45
C GLU A 75 6.88 7.03 -15.85
N TYR A 76 6.24 6.14 -15.08
CA TYR A 76 4.85 5.74 -15.29
C TYR A 76 3.87 6.93 -15.12
N VAL A 77 4.00 7.70 -14.02
CA VAL A 77 3.10 8.83 -13.78
C VAL A 77 3.30 9.95 -14.77
N ASP A 78 4.53 10.18 -15.23
CA ASP A 78 4.85 11.18 -16.27
C ASP A 78 4.28 10.76 -17.62
N ALA A 79 4.49 9.51 -18.03
CA ALA A 79 3.95 8.96 -19.27
C ALA A 79 2.40 8.98 -19.31
N ARG A 80 1.76 8.77 -18.18
CA ARG A 80 0.30 8.84 -18.04
C ARG A 80 -0.22 10.26 -17.80
N GLY A 81 0.64 11.24 -17.58
CA GLY A 81 0.28 12.64 -17.37
C GLY A 81 -0.51 12.88 -16.07
N TYR A 82 -0.13 12.21 -14.98
CA TYR A 82 -0.67 12.51 -13.66
C TYR A 82 -0.08 13.80 -13.10
N GLY A 83 -0.92 14.65 -12.52
CA GLY A 83 -0.47 15.95 -12.00
C GLY A 83 0.11 15.87 -10.59
N GLN A 84 0.84 16.93 -10.23
CA GLN A 84 1.53 17.05 -8.94
C GLN A 84 0.59 16.86 -7.74
N ASP A 85 -0.63 17.39 -7.81
CA ASP A 85 -1.62 17.21 -6.73
C ASP A 85 -1.98 15.75 -6.46
N PHE A 86 -2.04 14.91 -7.51
CA PHE A 86 -2.28 13.49 -7.36
C PHE A 86 -1.08 12.79 -6.70
N LEU A 87 0.14 13.13 -7.14
CA LEU A 87 1.37 12.57 -6.56
C LEU A 87 1.48 12.93 -5.07
N GLU A 88 1.42 14.22 -4.75
CA GLU A 88 1.68 14.72 -3.38
C GLU A 88 0.57 14.39 -2.39
N ARG A 89 -0.68 14.33 -2.85
CA ARG A 89 -1.83 14.13 -1.96
C ARG A 89 -2.26 12.67 -1.83
N TYR A 90 -1.84 11.80 -2.74
CA TYR A 90 -2.26 10.40 -2.71
C TYR A 90 -1.11 9.43 -2.94
N LEU A 91 -0.52 9.43 -4.14
CA LEU A 91 0.36 8.36 -4.58
C LEU A 91 1.59 8.22 -3.68
N ILE A 92 2.34 9.30 -3.47
CA ILE A 92 3.54 9.30 -2.64
C ILE A 92 3.22 9.01 -1.17
N PRO A 93 2.29 9.72 -0.50
CA PRO A 93 1.98 9.46 0.90
C PRO A 93 1.48 8.03 1.16
N MET A 94 0.60 7.53 0.30
CA MET A 94 0.05 6.18 0.41
C MET A 94 1.14 5.11 0.24
N SER A 95 1.97 5.24 -0.80
CA SER A 95 3.07 4.32 -1.09
C SER A 95 4.11 4.34 0.03
N SER A 96 4.54 5.53 0.44
CA SER A 96 5.52 5.72 1.53
C SER A 96 5.04 5.11 2.85
N ALA A 97 3.77 5.26 3.18
CA ALA A 97 3.19 4.67 4.39
C ALA A 97 3.19 3.13 4.34
N VAL A 98 2.88 2.54 3.18
CA VAL A 98 2.85 1.09 3.00
C VAL A 98 4.25 0.47 3.09
N TRP A 99 5.25 1.09 2.46
CA TRP A 99 6.61 0.56 2.39
C TRP A 99 7.56 1.13 3.44
N SER A 100 7.11 2.07 4.28
CA SER A 100 7.97 2.79 5.23
C SER A 100 9.21 3.42 4.54
N THR A 101 9.02 3.91 3.32
CA THR A 101 10.06 4.43 2.45
C THR A 101 9.96 5.96 2.37
N PRO A 102 11.10 6.69 2.42
CA PRO A 102 11.09 8.14 2.22
C PRO A 102 10.44 8.55 0.89
N HIS A 103 9.78 9.70 0.88
CA HIS A 103 9.03 10.19 -0.28
C HIS A 103 9.90 10.29 -1.55
N GLU A 104 11.12 10.77 -1.41
CA GLU A 104 12.05 10.97 -2.53
C GLU A 104 12.47 9.64 -3.20
N GLN A 105 12.50 8.55 -2.42
CA GLN A 105 12.86 7.23 -2.93
C GLN A 105 11.67 6.51 -3.55
N MET A 106 10.46 6.89 -3.16
CA MET A 106 9.25 6.18 -3.60
C MET A 106 9.01 6.28 -5.11
N LEU A 107 9.40 7.39 -5.71
CA LEU A 107 9.28 7.62 -7.15
C LEU A 107 10.21 6.73 -8.00
N GLN A 108 11.28 6.19 -7.41
CA GLN A 108 12.18 5.24 -8.05
C GLN A 108 11.71 3.78 -7.91
N PHE A 109 10.62 3.54 -7.20
CA PHE A 109 10.06 2.21 -7.01
C PHE A 109 9.47 1.67 -8.32
N PRO A 110 9.59 0.35 -8.62
CA PRO A 110 9.01 -0.23 -9.82
C PRO A 110 7.48 -0.07 -9.84
N ALA A 111 6.95 0.60 -10.86
CA ALA A 111 5.53 0.93 -10.96
C ALA A 111 4.64 -0.32 -10.91
N MET A 112 4.97 -1.34 -11.70
CA MET A 112 4.16 -2.56 -11.77
C MET A 112 4.12 -3.36 -10.47
N THR A 113 5.19 -3.30 -9.67
CA THR A 113 5.21 -3.91 -8.33
C THR A 113 4.22 -3.20 -7.40
N LEU A 114 4.18 -1.87 -7.43
CA LEU A 114 3.23 -1.07 -6.66
C LEU A 114 1.79 -1.34 -7.08
N LEU A 115 1.49 -1.28 -8.37
CA LEU A 115 0.13 -1.49 -8.89
C LEU A 115 -0.39 -2.89 -8.57
N ARG A 116 0.45 -3.93 -8.74
CA ARG A 116 0.10 -5.31 -8.40
C ARG A 116 -0.16 -5.50 -6.91
N PHE A 117 0.67 -4.92 -6.08
CA PHE A 117 0.48 -4.94 -4.64
C PHE A 117 -0.85 -4.26 -4.25
N TRP A 118 -1.12 -3.08 -4.79
CA TRP A 118 -2.36 -2.36 -4.49
C TRP A 118 -3.60 -3.10 -4.97
N HIS A 119 -3.53 -3.72 -6.15
CA HIS A 119 -4.59 -4.59 -6.65
C HIS A 119 -4.86 -5.75 -5.68
N ASN A 120 -3.82 -6.49 -5.32
CA ASN A 120 -3.93 -7.66 -4.45
C ASN A 120 -4.45 -7.34 -3.04
N HIS A 121 -4.23 -6.13 -2.56
CA HIS A 121 -4.65 -5.68 -1.24
C HIS A 121 -5.96 -4.86 -1.25
N GLY A 122 -6.60 -4.72 -2.42
CA GLY A 122 -7.86 -3.99 -2.55
C GLY A 122 -7.75 -2.48 -2.34
N PHE A 123 -6.59 -1.88 -2.65
CA PHE A 123 -6.36 -0.44 -2.52
C PHE A 123 -6.83 0.37 -3.74
N LEU A 124 -7.17 -0.30 -4.84
CA LEU A 124 -7.67 0.32 -6.06
C LEU A 124 -9.20 0.45 -6.02
N GLY A 125 -9.70 1.52 -5.45
CA GLY A 125 -11.13 1.85 -5.35
C GLY A 125 -11.70 1.74 -3.93
N LEU A 126 -12.82 2.42 -3.70
CA LEU A 126 -13.48 2.48 -2.39
C LEU A 126 -14.27 1.20 -2.07
N ASP A 127 -14.76 0.49 -3.09
CA ASP A 127 -15.70 -0.63 -2.94
C ASP A 127 -15.01 -2.00 -2.90
N LYS A 128 -13.68 -2.04 -3.07
CA LYS A 128 -12.93 -3.31 -3.20
C LYS A 128 -12.09 -3.65 -1.97
N GLN A 129 -12.25 -2.93 -0.88
CA GLN A 129 -11.49 -3.18 0.32
C GLN A 129 -11.89 -4.49 0.98
N HIS A 130 -10.92 -5.37 1.20
CA HIS A 130 -11.12 -6.59 1.95
C HIS A 130 -11.46 -6.29 3.40
N GLN A 131 -12.27 -7.15 4.04
CA GLN A 131 -12.49 -7.07 5.48
C GLN A 131 -11.16 -7.36 6.19
N TRP A 132 -10.55 -6.34 6.72
CA TRP A 132 -9.29 -6.46 7.45
C TRP A 132 -9.49 -7.19 8.77
N ARG A 133 -8.52 -8.01 9.11
CA ARG A 133 -8.47 -8.71 10.40
C ARG A 133 -7.09 -8.53 11.01
N THR A 134 -7.05 -8.43 12.32
CA THR A 134 -5.80 -8.40 13.08
C THR A 134 -5.75 -9.57 14.06
N VAL A 135 -4.55 -10.00 14.41
CA VAL A 135 -4.35 -11.05 15.41
C VAL A 135 -4.68 -10.51 16.79
N ASP A 136 -5.53 -11.22 17.53
CA ASP A 136 -5.84 -10.89 18.90
C ASP A 136 -4.62 -11.18 19.79
N GLY A 137 -4.15 -10.18 20.53
CA GLY A 137 -2.88 -10.24 21.28
C GLY A 137 -1.62 -9.93 20.44
N GLY A 138 -1.77 -9.59 19.14
CA GLY A 138 -0.69 -9.19 18.24
C GLY A 138 0.06 -10.36 17.61
N SER A 139 1.00 -10.04 16.72
CA SER A 139 1.77 -11.04 15.93
C SER A 139 2.51 -12.07 16.76
N ARG A 140 2.87 -11.72 17.99
CA ARG A 140 3.56 -12.63 18.93
C ARG A 140 2.78 -13.93 19.15
N GLU A 141 1.46 -13.90 19.07
CA GLU A 141 0.61 -15.08 19.32
C GLU A 141 0.78 -16.16 18.24
N TYR A 142 0.85 -15.80 16.96
CA TYR A 142 1.14 -16.80 15.93
C TYR A 142 2.61 -17.22 15.95
N VAL A 143 3.55 -16.32 16.26
CA VAL A 143 4.98 -16.67 16.38
C VAL A 143 5.19 -17.71 17.46
N LYS A 144 4.62 -17.54 18.65
CA LYS A 144 4.72 -18.54 19.73
C LYS A 144 4.29 -19.93 19.26
N ARG A 145 3.13 -20.02 18.59
CA ARG A 145 2.59 -21.29 18.11
C ARG A 145 3.39 -21.87 16.95
N LEU A 146 3.87 -21.01 16.06
CA LEU A 146 4.66 -21.42 14.91
C LEU A 146 5.98 -22.07 15.32
N VAL A 147 6.68 -21.50 16.34
CA VAL A 147 7.98 -21.97 16.76
C VAL A 147 7.94 -23.14 17.75
N GLU A 148 6.79 -23.41 18.37
CA GLU A 148 6.63 -24.45 19.39
C GLU A 148 7.20 -25.81 18.99
N PRO A 149 6.94 -26.35 17.76
CA PRO A 149 7.43 -27.68 17.36
C PRO A 149 8.97 -27.79 17.24
N PHE A 150 9.66 -26.67 17.15
CA PHE A 150 11.12 -26.65 16.97
C PHE A 150 11.82 -25.64 17.90
N ARG A 151 11.18 -25.23 18.99
CA ARG A 151 11.69 -24.27 19.99
C ARG A 151 13.09 -24.61 20.46
N GLU A 152 13.35 -25.88 20.77
CA GLU A 152 14.65 -26.41 21.22
C GLU A 152 15.78 -26.25 20.17
N ARG A 153 15.40 -26.08 18.89
CA ARG A 153 16.34 -25.95 17.76
C ARG A 153 16.60 -24.50 17.36
N ILE A 154 16.03 -23.53 18.10
CA ILE A 154 16.22 -22.12 17.81
C ILE A 154 17.45 -21.62 18.54
N HIS A 155 18.45 -21.23 17.78
CA HIS A 155 19.67 -20.61 18.27
C HIS A 155 19.62 -19.10 18.02
N THR A 156 19.55 -18.32 19.08
CA THR A 156 19.63 -16.85 19.02
C THR A 156 21.07 -16.37 19.01
N LYS A 157 21.32 -15.12 18.60
CA LYS A 157 22.65 -14.51 18.50
C LYS A 157 23.62 -15.31 17.59
N THR A 158 23.07 -16.04 16.64
CA THR A 158 23.80 -16.90 15.72
C THR A 158 23.54 -16.40 14.29
N PRO A 159 24.35 -15.47 13.76
CA PRO A 159 24.17 -14.97 12.41
C PRO A 159 24.47 -16.07 11.39
N VAL A 160 23.68 -16.14 10.32
CA VAL A 160 23.94 -17.03 9.18
C VAL A 160 25.10 -16.45 8.38
N LEU A 161 26.23 -17.16 8.31
CA LEU A 161 27.42 -16.72 7.57
C LEU A 161 27.43 -17.19 6.12
N ALA A 162 26.83 -18.35 5.82
CA ALA A 162 26.74 -18.89 4.47
C ALA A 162 25.56 -19.85 4.33
N VAL A 163 24.98 -19.88 3.15
CA VAL A 163 23.97 -20.86 2.73
C VAL A 163 24.50 -21.60 1.52
N ARG A 164 24.44 -22.92 1.53
CA ARG A 164 24.81 -23.78 0.38
C ARG A 164 23.64 -24.67 0.03
N THR A 165 23.35 -24.75 -1.25
CA THR A 165 22.43 -25.78 -1.76
C THR A 165 23.16 -27.11 -1.78
N ILE A 166 22.57 -28.13 -1.19
CA ILE A 166 23.03 -29.50 -1.31
C ILE A 166 22.08 -30.19 -2.25
N ASP A 167 22.62 -30.74 -3.37
CA ASP A 167 21.82 -31.59 -4.22
C ASP A 167 21.38 -32.79 -3.41
N ALA A 168 20.04 -32.97 -3.33
CA ALA A 168 19.48 -34.18 -2.74
C ALA A 168 19.81 -35.33 -3.70
N GLY A 169 20.75 -36.19 -3.27
CA GLY A 169 21.07 -37.40 -3.97
C GLY A 169 19.89 -38.39 -4.02
#